data_cb40dd991e0ea206686db0d2eebf9654
#
_entry.id   cb40dd991e0ea206686db0d2eebf9654
#
_cell.length_a   1.000
_cell.length_b   1.000
_cell.length_c   1.000
_cell.angle_alpha   90.00
_cell.angle_beta   90.00
_cell.angle_gamma   90.00
#
_symmetry.space_group_name_H-M   'P 1'
#
loop_
_entity.id
_entity.type
_entity.pdbx_description
1 polymer ?
#
loop_
_entity_poly.entity_id
_entity_poly.type
_entity_poly.pdbx_seq_one_letter_code
_entity_poly.pdbx_strand_id
1 'polypeptide(L)'
;MDPSFPTYLPWPMGPGWSVTDFGVVASAGRVTASVTCCSGTSELDGPVDVFVIAEESGTGLGARCAGTTYTDPGREVGEGPPPARVRIGSKFVPLWLVSTSGHDDRFDRSVFAGEAAGRWLWIVLRPASAMLMLRDDWNLRDATGVGPEMLDLDFGGSPPAW
;
A
#
# COMPACT_ATOMS: atom_id res chain seq x y z
N MET A 1 -9.17 6.77 16.98
CA MET A 1 -8.29 5.90 16.19
C MET A 1 -7.48 5.03 17.14
N ASP A 2 -7.44 3.77 16.87
CA ASP A 2 -6.65 2.85 17.68
C ASP A 2 -5.16 3.10 17.42
N PRO A 3 -4.38 3.59 18.41
CA PRO A 3 -2.97 3.89 18.19
C PRO A 3 -2.12 2.65 17.99
N SER A 4 -2.63 1.46 18.26
CA SER A 4 -1.91 0.20 18.04
C SER A 4 -2.03 -0.30 16.60
N PHE A 5 -2.97 0.20 15.81
CA PHE A 5 -3.13 -0.24 14.44
C PHE A 5 -2.21 0.55 13.51
N PRO A 6 -1.35 -0.13 12.73
CA PRO A 6 -0.36 0.56 11.91
C PRO A 6 -0.99 1.26 10.71
N THR A 7 -0.39 2.39 10.33
CA THR A 7 -0.68 3.11 9.09
C THR A 7 0.66 3.33 8.40
N TYR A 8 0.96 2.51 7.42
CA TYR A 8 2.26 2.53 6.77
C TYR A 8 2.32 3.51 5.62
N LEU A 9 3.45 4.17 5.46
CA LEU A 9 3.74 5.00 4.29
C LEU A 9 5.21 4.84 3.90
N PRO A 10 5.54 5.08 2.61
CA PRO A 10 6.94 5.10 2.18
C PRO A 10 7.70 6.21 2.90
N TRP A 11 8.90 5.90 3.39
CA TRP A 11 9.71 6.84 4.15
C TRP A 11 11.20 6.67 3.85
N PRO A 12 11.93 7.75 3.61
CA PRO A 12 11.45 9.11 3.35
C PRO A 12 10.81 9.22 1.98
N MET A 13 9.88 10.18 1.83
CA MET A 13 9.30 10.47 0.53
C MET A 13 10.23 11.39 -0.26
N GLY A 14 10.45 11.03 -1.54
CA GLY A 14 11.28 11.82 -2.42
C GLY A 14 10.63 13.13 -2.87
N PRO A 15 11.40 13.99 -3.56
CA PRO A 15 10.86 15.22 -4.12
C PRO A 15 9.71 14.96 -5.08
N GLY A 16 8.69 15.80 -5.03
CA GLY A 16 7.52 15.67 -5.91
C GLY A 16 6.51 14.62 -5.48
N TRP A 17 6.73 13.94 -4.36
CA TRP A 17 5.78 12.99 -3.79
C TRP A 17 5.05 13.60 -2.61
N SER A 18 3.76 13.29 -2.49
CA SER A 18 2.93 13.76 -1.40
C SER A 18 1.93 12.69 -0.96
N VAL A 19 1.49 12.79 0.28
CA VAL A 19 0.36 12.02 0.77
C VAL A 19 -0.91 12.70 0.29
N THR A 20 -1.68 12.02 -0.56
CA THR A 20 -2.89 12.59 -1.15
C THR A 20 -4.16 12.18 -0.44
N ASP A 21 -4.12 11.05 0.26
CA ASP A 21 -5.26 10.58 1.03
C ASP A 21 -4.83 9.51 2.03
N PHE A 22 -5.61 9.34 3.07
CA PHE A 22 -5.51 8.18 3.94
C PHE A 22 -6.85 7.92 4.62
N GLY A 23 -7.03 6.71 5.11
CA GLY A 23 -8.28 6.36 5.76
C GLY A 23 -8.16 5.10 6.60
N VAL A 24 -9.21 4.83 7.33
CA VAL A 24 -9.31 3.62 8.14
C VAL A 24 -10.69 2.98 7.94
N VAL A 25 -10.73 1.67 8.11
CA VAL A 25 -11.98 0.92 8.22
C VAL A 25 -12.10 0.53 9.69
N ALA A 26 -13.24 0.83 10.29
CA ALA A 26 -13.51 0.48 11.67
C ALA A 26 -14.85 -0.24 11.77
N SER A 27 -14.93 -1.20 12.67
CA SER A 27 -16.13 -1.95 12.96
C SER A 27 -16.21 -2.17 14.47
N ALA A 28 -17.36 -1.86 15.05
CA ALA A 28 -17.59 -1.99 16.49
C ALA A 28 -16.56 -1.26 17.35
N GLY A 29 -16.15 -0.06 16.92
CA GLY A 29 -15.16 0.76 17.63
C GLY A 29 -13.72 0.31 17.49
N ARG A 30 -13.46 -0.67 16.60
CA ARG A 30 -12.13 -1.23 16.40
C ARG A 30 -11.70 -1.03 14.95
N VAL A 31 -10.45 -0.55 14.77
CA VAL A 31 -9.87 -0.39 13.44
C VAL A 31 -9.45 -1.76 12.91
N THR A 32 -9.86 -2.08 11.68
CA THR A 32 -9.53 -3.34 11.01
C THR A 32 -8.71 -3.16 9.75
N ALA A 33 -8.60 -1.96 9.25
CA ALA A 33 -7.73 -1.64 8.11
C ALA A 33 -7.33 -0.18 8.11
N SER A 34 -6.17 0.10 7.53
CA SER A 34 -5.70 1.45 7.24
C SER A 34 -5.20 1.50 5.81
N VAL A 35 -5.31 2.65 5.18
CA VAL A 35 -4.78 2.90 3.85
C VAL A 35 -4.13 4.27 3.80
N THR A 36 -2.99 4.34 3.11
CA THR A 36 -2.33 5.59 2.77
C THR A 36 -2.17 5.64 1.27
N CYS A 37 -2.55 6.75 0.66
CA CYS A 37 -2.30 6.99 -0.75
C CYS A 37 -1.23 8.06 -0.89
N CYS A 38 -0.20 7.76 -1.68
CA CYS A 38 0.86 8.68 -2.03
C CYS A 38 0.87 8.84 -3.54
N SER A 39 1.08 10.05 -4.01
CA SER A 39 1.14 10.33 -5.44
C SER A 39 2.37 11.15 -5.77
N GLY A 40 2.93 10.89 -6.94
CA GLY A 40 4.11 11.56 -7.44
C GLY A 40 4.26 11.32 -8.93
N THR A 41 5.44 11.65 -9.46
CA THR A 41 5.75 11.48 -10.88
C THR A 41 7.06 10.72 -11.01
N SER A 42 7.03 9.67 -11.82
CA SER A 42 8.20 8.91 -12.23
C SER A 42 8.62 9.37 -13.63
N GLU A 43 9.92 9.40 -13.89
CA GLU A 43 10.43 9.72 -15.23
C GLU A 43 9.97 8.71 -16.29
N LEU A 44 9.82 7.45 -15.88
CA LEU A 44 9.44 6.37 -16.80
C LEU A 44 7.93 6.24 -16.95
N ASP A 45 7.18 6.47 -15.90
CA ASP A 45 5.76 6.12 -15.84
C ASP A 45 4.83 7.32 -15.88
N GLY A 46 5.37 8.54 -15.71
CA GLY A 46 4.55 9.72 -15.52
C GLY A 46 3.91 9.75 -14.15
N PRO A 47 2.66 10.23 -14.02
CA PRO A 47 1.98 10.25 -12.73
C PRO A 47 1.78 8.84 -12.16
N VAL A 48 2.10 8.67 -10.88
CA VAL A 48 2.01 7.39 -10.17
C VAL A 48 1.22 7.58 -8.89
N ASP A 49 0.32 6.66 -8.62
CA ASP A 49 -0.37 6.53 -7.34
C ASP A 49 0.05 5.24 -6.66
N VAL A 50 0.30 5.32 -5.37
CA VAL A 50 0.67 4.17 -4.53
C VAL A 50 -0.26 4.10 -3.35
N PHE A 51 -0.90 2.95 -3.18
CA PHE A 51 -1.74 2.65 -2.02
C PHE A 51 -1.01 1.64 -1.14
N VAL A 52 -0.84 1.97 0.12
CA VAL A 52 -0.29 1.04 1.11
C VAL A 52 -1.39 0.73 2.12
N ILE A 53 -1.78 -0.53 2.19
CA ILE A 53 -2.92 -0.96 3.00
C ILE A 53 -2.44 -2.00 4.00
N ALA A 54 -2.77 -1.79 5.27
CA ALA A 54 -2.64 -2.80 6.31
C ALA A 54 -4.04 -3.20 6.74
N GLU A 55 -4.33 -4.51 6.78
CA GLU A 55 -5.66 -4.95 7.14
C GLU A 55 -5.68 -6.30 7.84
N GLU A 56 -6.68 -6.49 8.68
CA GLU A 56 -6.99 -7.78 9.23
C GLU A 56 -7.73 -8.61 8.18
N SER A 57 -7.48 -9.92 8.19
CA SER A 57 -8.14 -10.86 7.29
C SER A 57 -9.66 -10.67 7.30
N GLY A 58 -10.25 -10.71 6.13
CA GLY A 58 -11.70 -10.57 5.95
C GLY A 58 -12.21 -9.13 5.85
N THR A 59 -11.35 -8.12 5.97
CA THR A 59 -11.79 -6.71 5.90
C THR A 59 -12.15 -6.28 4.48
N GLY A 60 -11.33 -6.63 3.49
CA GLY A 60 -11.62 -6.40 2.08
C GLY A 60 -11.23 -5.04 1.52
N LEU A 61 -10.58 -4.16 2.29
CA LEU A 61 -10.14 -2.86 1.79
C LEU A 61 -9.07 -3.02 0.71
N GLY A 62 -8.09 -3.89 0.95
CA GLY A 62 -7.02 -4.17 -0.02
C GLY A 62 -7.58 -4.72 -1.32
N ALA A 63 -8.51 -5.66 -1.24
CA ALA A 63 -9.17 -6.22 -2.41
C ALA A 63 -9.94 -5.16 -3.21
N ARG A 64 -10.59 -4.23 -2.53
CA ARG A 64 -11.31 -3.13 -3.16
C ARG A 64 -10.36 -2.21 -3.92
N CYS A 65 -9.26 -1.82 -3.31
CA CYS A 65 -8.24 -0.98 -3.97
C CYS A 65 -7.53 -1.73 -5.11
N ALA A 66 -7.32 -3.03 -4.93
CA ALA A 66 -6.68 -3.89 -5.91
C ALA A 66 -7.56 -4.24 -7.11
N GLY A 67 -8.87 -4.22 -6.93
CA GLY A 67 -9.81 -4.68 -7.94
C GLY A 67 -9.89 -6.19 -8.04
N THR A 68 -9.67 -6.91 -6.94
CA THR A 68 -9.80 -8.37 -6.90
C THR A 68 -11.21 -8.77 -6.49
N THR A 69 -11.57 -10.03 -6.77
CA THR A 69 -12.88 -10.58 -6.41
C THR A 69 -12.93 -11.14 -5.00
N TYR A 70 -11.79 -11.40 -4.40
CA TYR A 70 -11.66 -11.99 -3.07
C TYR A 70 -11.29 -10.93 -2.04
N THR A 71 -11.77 -11.09 -0.82
CA THR A 71 -11.49 -10.14 0.27
C THR A 71 -10.06 -10.19 0.75
N ASP A 72 -9.43 -11.34 0.69
CA ASP A 72 -8.05 -11.55 1.11
C ASP A 72 -7.17 -11.93 -0.09
N PRO A 73 -5.84 -11.77 0.00
CA PRO A 73 -4.93 -12.27 -1.03
C PRO A 73 -5.11 -13.78 -1.21
N GLY A 74 -4.97 -14.23 -2.45
CA GLY A 74 -5.09 -15.63 -2.77
C GLY A 74 -3.84 -16.44 -2.44
N ARG A 75 -3.76 -17.65 -3.04
CA ARG A 75 -2.65 -18.59 -2.82
C ARG A 75 -1.29 -18.07 -3.30
N GLU A 76 -1.29 -17.05 -4.12
CA GLU A 76 -0.07 -16.47 -4.70
C GLU A 76 0.88 -15.94 -3.62
N VAL A 77 0.33 -15.51 -2.49
CA VAL A 77 1.13 -15.06 -1.35
C VAL A 77 1.78 -16.27 -0.68
N GLY A 78 3.11 -16.27 -0.65
CA GLY A 78 3.88 -17.36 -0.10
C GLY A 78 4.26 -18.44 -1.09
N GLU A 79 3.83 -18.35 -2.35
CA GLU A 79 4.12 -19.32 -3.39
C GLU A 79 5.34 -18.89 -4.21
N GLY A 80 6.38 -19.70 -4.15
CA GLY A 80 7.63 -19.44 -4.83
C GLY A 80 8.43 -18.28 -4.23
N PRO A 81 9.53 -17.85 -4.89
CA PRO A 81 10.33 -16.74 -4.42
C PRO A 81 9.55 -15.41 -4.59
N PRO A 82 9.60 -14.52 -3.59
CA PRO A 82 8.91 -13.24 -3.69
C PRO A 82 9.57 -12.32 -4.71
N PRO A 83 8.82 -11.73 -5.63
CA PRO A 83 9.38 -10.81 -6.63
C PRO A 83 9.79 -9.45 -6.06
N ALA A 84 9.30 -9.10 -4.88
CA ALA A 84 9.62 -7.84 -4.23
C ALA A 84 9.61 -7.99 -2.72
N ARG A 85 10.12 -6.99 -2.03
CA ARG A 85 10.08 -6.89 -0.59
C ARG A 85 10.11 -5.44 -0.17
N VAL A 86 9.58 -5.15 1.00
CA VAL A 86 9.68 -3.85 1.64
C VAL A 86 10.31 -4.02 3.02
N ARG A 87 10.86 -2.95 3.53
CA ARG A 87 11.49 -2.94 4.84
C ARG A 87 10.60 -2.19 5.81
N ILE A 88 10.29 -2.81 6.95
CA ILE A 88 9.59 -2.18 8.05
C ILE A 88 10.50 -2.30 9.28
N GLY A 89 11.06 -1.16 9.71
CA GLY A 89 12.06 -1.18 10.77
C GLY A 89 13.30 -1.98 10.36
N SER A 90 13.64 -3.01 11.12
CA SER A 90 14.77 -3.90 10.84
C SER A 90 14.37 -5.17 10.08
N LYS A 91 13.09 -5.33 9.73
CA LYS A 91 12.57 -6.54 9.10
C LYS A 91 12.24 -6.31 7.64
N PHE A 92 12.50 -7.33 6.81
CA PHE A 92 12.02 -7.36 5.44
C PHE A 92 10.70 -8.12 5.39
N VAL A 93 9.76 -7.57 4.65
CA VAL A 93 8.46 -8.20 4.39
C VAL A 93 8.43 -8.60 2.93
N PRO A 94 8.39 -9.91 2.62
CA PRO A 94 8.30 -10.37 1.25
C PRO A 94 6.91 -10.09 0.68
N LEU A 95 6.88 -9.74 -0.61
CA LEU A 95 5.66 -9.42 -1.32
C LEU A 95 5.55 -10.27 -2.58
N TRP A 96 4.35 -10.74 -2.85
CA TRP A 96 4.02 -11.51 -4.06
C TRP A 96 3.02 -10.75 -4.91
N LEU A 97 3.13 -10.91 -6.23
CA LEU A 97 2.15 -10.37 -7.15
C LEU A 97 0.81 -11.09 -6.96
N VAL A 98 -0.25 -10.31 -6.91
CA VAL A 98 -1.61 -10.82 -6.82
C VAL A 98 -2.31 -10.58 -8.14
N SER A 99 -2.90 -11.64 -8.71
CA SER A 99 -3.66 -11.54 -9.95
C SER A 99 -4.93 -10.72 -9.72
N THR A 100 -5.14 -9.74 -10.60
CA THR A 100 -6.37 -8.96 -10.59
C THR A 100 -7.35 -9.54 -11.60
N SER A 101 -8.64 -9.39 -11.34
CA SER A 101 -9.68 -9.88 -12.24
C SER A 101 -9.88 -9.00 -13.48
N GLY A 102 -8.86 -8.28 -13.87
CA GLY A 102 -8.83 -7.17 -14.77
C GLY A 102 -9.30 -7.39 -16.19
N HIS A 103 -10.60 -7.48 -16.39
CA HIS A 103 -11.20 -7.29 -17.72
C HIS A 103 -11.52 -5.83 -18.00
N ASP A 104 -11.24 -4.94 -17.06
CA ASP A 104 -11.53 -3.53 -17.20
C ASP A 104 -10.21 -2.77 -17.34
N ASP A 105 -9.87 -2.40 -18.57
CA ASP A 105 -8.67 -1.65 -18.91
C ASP A 105 -8.55 -0.29 -18.19
N ARG A 106 -9.63 0.15 -17.54
CA ARG A 106 -9.60 1.37 -16.73
C ARG A 106 -8.77 1.21 -15.45
N PHE A 107 -8.44 -0.02 -15.09
CA PHE A 107 -7.71 -0.33 -13.88
C PHE A 107 -6.35 -0.96 -14.17
N ASP A 108 -5.49 -0.21 -14.90
CA ASP A 108 -4.11 -0.59 -15.10
C ASP A 108 -3.35 -0.40 -13.79
N ARG A 109 -3.05 -1.50 -13.12
CA ARG A 109 -2.36 -1.49 -11.83
C ARG A 109 -1.59 -2.77 -11.59
N SER A 110 -0.57 -2.68 -10.73
CA SER A 110 0.12 -3.84 -10.15
C SER A 110 -0.22 -3.96 -8.68
N VAL A 111 -0.48 -5.18 -8.24
CA VAL A 111 -0.88 -5.46 -6.87
C VAL A 111 0.09 -6.44 -6.25
N PHE A 112 0.62 -6.04 -5.09
CA PHE A 112 1.49 -6.89 -4.28
C PHE A 112 0.84 -7.11 -2.92
N ALA A 113 1.05 -8.28 -2.36
CA ALA A 113 0.59 -8.57 -1.01
C ALA A 113 1.57 -9.45 -0.26
N GLY A 114 1.58 -9.30 1.04
CA GLY A 114 2.36 -10.09 1.97
C GLY A 114 1.77 -9.98 3.37
N GLU A 115 2.48 -10.49 4.35
CA GLU A 115 2.06 -10.46 5.74
C GLU A 115 3.06 -9.68 6.56
N ALA A 116 2.55 -8.75 7.37
CA ALA A 116 3.35 -7.96 8.29
C ALA A 116 2.65 -7.89 9.65
N ALA A 117 3.33 -8.32 10.69
CA ALA A 117 2.83 -8.29 12.07
C ALA A 117 1.45 -8.95 12.22
N GLY A 118 1.23 -10.06 11.52
CA GLY A 118 -0.03 -10.83 11.61
C GLY A 118 -1.19 -10.22 10.83
N ARG A 119 -0.93 -9.22 9.98
CA ARG A 119 -1.93 -8.58 9.13
C ARG A 119 -1.52 -8.68 7.68
N TRP A 120 -2.49 -8.57 6.78
CA TRP A 120 -2.18 -8.44 5.35
C TRP A 120 -1.60 -7.06 5.07
N LEU A 121 -0.55 -7.02 4.27
CA LEU A 121 0.02 -5.79 3.73
C LEU A 121 -0.17 -5.82 2.22
N TRP A 122 -0.88 -4.83 1.70
CA TRP A 122 -1.09 -4.68 0.26
C TRP A 122 -0.37 -3.44 -0.23
N ILE A 123 0.24 -3.53 -1.40
CA ILE A 123 0.76 -2.36 -2.11
C ILE A 123 0.19 -2.39 -3.52
N VAL A 124 -0.55 -1.35 -3.85
CA VAL A 124 -1.17 -1.19 -5.18
C VAL A 124 -0.52 0.01 -5.85
N LEU A 125 -0.02 -0.21 -7.06
CA LEU A 125 0.64 0.83 -7.84
C LEU A 125 -0.11 1.04 -9.16
N ARG A 126 -0.36 2.29 -9.50
CA ARG A 126 -0.94 2.70 -10.79
C ARG A 126 -0.01 3.72 -11.44
N PRO A 127 0.35 3.55 -12.72
CA PRO A 127 0.04 2.41 -13.60
C PRO A 127 0.80 1.14 -13.23
N ALA A 128 0.45 0.02 -13.89
CA ALA A 128 1.08 -1.27 -13.60
C ALA A 128 2.59 -1.26 -13.77
N SER A 129 3.11 -0.51 -14.72
CA SER A 129 4.55 -0.38 -14.97
C SER A 129 5.32 0.19 -13.78
N ALA A 130 4.65 0.92 -12.90
CA ALA A 130 5.27 1.47 -11.69
C ALA A 130 5.75 0.39 -10.72
N MET A 131 5.39 -0.87 -10.93
CA MET A 131 5.87 -1.99 -10.12
C MET A 131 7.40 -2.06 -10.05
N LEU A 132 8.10 -1.54 -11.07
CA LEU A 132 9.56 -1.52 -11.08
C LEU A 132 10.16 -0.66 -9.96
N MET A 133 9.40 0.27 -9.42
CA MET A 133 9.82 1.08 -8.27
C MET A 133 10.09 0.23 -7.03
N LEU A 134 9.42 -0.93 -6.90
CA LEU A 134 9.63 -1.83 -5.76
C LEU A 134 10.92 -2.64 -5.83
N ARG A 135 11.68 -2.55 -6.92
CA ARG A 135 13.01 -3.19 -7.03
C ARG A 135 14.02 -2.58 -6.07
N ASP A 136 13.84 -1.30 -5.78
CA ASP A 136 14.66 -0.60 -4.80
C ASP A 136 13.98 -0.75 -3.45
N ASP A 137 14.44 -1.65 -2.63
CA ASP A 137 13.84 -2.03 -1.34
C ASP A 137 13.26 -0.81 -0.61
N TRP A 138 11.95 -0.63 -0.70
CA TRP A 138 11.28 0.49 -0.03
C TRP A 138 11.27 0.29 1.47
N ASN A 139 11.50 1.40 2.16
CA ASN A 139 11.22 1.47 3.58
C ASN A 139 9.80 1.94 3.78
N LEU A 140 9.07 1.23 4.62
CA LEU A 140 7.77 1.68 5.11
C LEU A 140 7.92 2.04 6.58
N ARG A 141 7.23 3.08 6.98
CA ARG A 141 7.21 3.52 8.36
C ARG A 141 5.78 3.65 8.84
N ASP A 142 5.54 3.23 10.08
CA ASP A 142 4.24 3.41 10.70
C ASP A 142 4.07 4.87 11.07
N ALA A 143 3.10 5.53 10.43
CA ALA A 143 2.83 6.94 10.65
C ALA A 143 2.39 7.26 12.07
N THR A 144 1.81 6.30 12.79
CA THR A 144 1.41 6.50 14.17
C THR A 144 2.61 6.70 15.09
N GLY A 145 3.80 6.23 14.68
CA GLY A 145 5.03 6.40 15.44
C GLY A 145 5.91 7.55 14.99
N VAL A 146 5.52 8.29 13.95
CA VAL A 146 6.36 9.34 13.37
C VAL A 146 6.33 10.64 14.18
N GLY A 147 5.21 10.94 14.86
CA GLY A 147 5.11 12.12 15.72
C GLY A 147 5.35 13.44 14.99
N PRO A 148 6.23 14.32 15.52
CA PRO A 148 6.48 15.62 14.90
C PRO A 148 7.00 15.58 13.47
N GLU A 149 7.63 14.50 13.06
CA GLU A 149 8.13 14.34 11.69
C GLU A 149 7.00 14.32 10.66
N MET A 150 5.79 13.98 11.07
CA MET A 150 4.60 14.06 10.22
C MET A 150 4.32 15.48 9.72
N LEU A 151 4.74 16.49 10.46
CA LEU A 151 4.54 17.89 10.07
C LEU A 151 5.37 18.28 8.85
N ASP A 152 6.43 17.54 8.55
CA ASP A 152 7.30 17.79 7.42
C ASP A 152 6.84 17.04 6.16
N LEU A 153 5.79 16.25 6.24
CA LEU A 153 5.25 15.55 5.08
C LEU A 153 4.46 16.49 4.19
N ASP A 154 4.65 16.34 2.90
CA ASP A 154 3.83 17.04 1.92
C ASP A 154 2.48 16.35 1.80
N PHE A 155 1.43 17.11 2.10
CA PHE A 155 0.05 16.68 1.93
C PHE A 155 -0.61 17.51 0.85
N GLY A 156 -1.51 16.90 0.12
CA GLY A 156 -2.31 17.63 -0.85
C GLY A 156 -2.31 16.98 -2.22
N GLY A 157 -2.71 17.76 -3.21
CA GLY A 157 -3.00 17.25 -4.54
C GLY A 157 -4.39 16.65 -4.60
N SER A 158 -4.79 16.20 -5.78
CA SER A 158 -6.09 15.56 -5.97
C SER A 158 -6.00 14.10 -5.53
N PRO A 159 -6.87 13.65 -4.63
CA PRO A 159 -6.90 12.23 -4.29
C PRO A 159 -7.31 11.40 -5.52
N PRO A 160 -6.73 10.20 -5.67
CA PRO A 160 -7.10 9.32 -6.77
C PRO A 160 -8.52 8.78 -6.61
N ALA A 161 -9.10 8.31 -7.71
CA ALA A 161 -10.37 7.59 -7.66
C ALA A 161 -10.14 6.22 -6.98
N TRP A 162 -10.94 5.95 -6.02
CA TRP A 162 -10.90 4.68 -5.27
C TRP A 162 -11.62 3.55 -6.00
#